data_fe1363839f830c9815bbaf609037d990
#
_entry.id   fe1363839f830c9815bbaf609037d990
#
_cell.length_a   1.000
_cell.length_b   1.000
_cell.length_c   1.000
_cell.angle_alpha   90.00
_cell.angle_beta   90.00
_cell.angle_gamma   90.00
#
_symmetry.space_group_name_H-M   'P 1'
#
loop_
_entity.id
_entity.type
_entity.pdbx_description
1 polymer ?
#
loop_
_entity_poly.entity_id
_entity_poly.type
_entity_poly.pdbx_seq_one_letter_code
_entity_poly.pdbx_strand_id
1 'polypeptide(L)'
;MKSLIAALTLILLMCCPIALGMEPADIGVIESFFFSYRGESADAICSYEIRRTDRGYLADISLLTGNRRIILSMTGEEVTALAEILGDLSSWDGFSEDNPNMLDGESFRLNIAYVDGVGVTARGSNAFPEGYFKVKSAIRDFFFNLMDQYGIDGYACD
;
A
#
# COMPACT_ATOMS: atom_id res chain seq x y z
N MET A 1 29.75 53.64 -20.72
CA MET A 1 28.94 52.96 -19.69
C MET A 1 27.90 51.99 -20.30
N LYS A 2 28.24 51.20 -21.32
CA LYS A 2 27.34 50.23 -21.95
C LYS A 2 27.88 48.76 -21.98
N SER A 3 29.00 48.51 -21.28
CA SER A 3 29.68 47.21 -21.36
C SER A 3 29.69 46.41 -20.07
N LEU A 4 29.01 46.86 -19.01
CA LEU A 4 29.02 46.20 -17.71
C LEU A 4 27.73 45.42 -17.38
N ILE A 5 26.69 45.55 -18.22
CA ILE A 5 25.38 44.89 -17.98
C ILE A 5 25.32 43.53 -18.63
N ALA A 6 26.15 43.24 -19.65
CA ALA A 6 26.12 41.96 -20.37
C ALA A 6 26.83 40.81 -19.63
N ALA A 7 27.67 41.12 -18.63
CA ALA A 7 28.47 40.08 -17.93
C ALA A 7 27.73 39.51 -16.70
N LEU A 8 26.64 40.11 -16.23
CA LEU A 8 25.96 39.65 -15.02
C LEU A 8 24.80 38.68 -15.30
N THR A 9 24.39 38.55 -16.56
CA THR A 9 23.27 37.67 -16.94
C THR A 9 23.70 36.24 -17.26
N LEU A 10 25.02 35.99 -17.41
CA LEU A 10 25.53 34.68 -17.81
C LEU A 10 25.94 33.78 -16.62
N ILE A 11 25.98 34.31 -15.40
CA ILE A 11 26.42 33.55 -14.21
C ILE A 11 25.26 32.93 -13.45
N LEU A 12 24.01 33.31 -13.76
CA LEU A 12 22.81 32.80 -13.03
C LEU A 12 22.21 31.50 -13.63
N LEU A 13 22.84 30.94 -14.69
CA LEU A 13 22.28 29.75 -15.37
C LEU A 13 23.04 28.45 -15.06
N MET A 14 24.01 28.47 -14.15
CA MET A 14 24.81 27.28 -13.84
C MET A 14 24.67 26.71 -12.43
N CYS A 15 23.65 27.07 -11.70
CA CYS A 15 23.32 26.42 -10.42
C CYS A 15 21.94 25.75 -10.45
N CYS A 16 21.60 25.02 -11.53
CA CYS A 16 20.63 23.95 -11.39
C CYS A 16 21.40 22.75 -10.82
N PRO A 17 21.12 22.31 -9.58
CA PRO A 17 21.56 21.00 -9.17
C PRO A 17 20.92 20.03 -10.17
N ILE A 18 21.74 19.28 -10.89
CA ILE A 18 21.31 18.06 -11.56
C ILE A 18 20.84 17.17 -10.41
N ALA A 19 19.56 17.24 -10.12
CA ALA A 19 18.89 16.17 -9.42
C ALA A 19 19.13 14.96 -10.31
N LEU A 20 20.09 14.11 -9.92
CA LEU A 20 20.21 12.76 -10.43
C LEU A 20 18.82 12.17 -10.22
N GLY A 21 18.01 12.15 -11.30
CA GLY A 21 16.75 11.50 -11.33
C GLY A 21 16.99 10.04 -10.99
N MET A 22 16.73 9.69 -9.74
CA MET A 22 16.27 8.35 -9.48
C MET A 22 14.95 8.27 -10.28
N GLU A 23 14.97 7.53 -11.38
CA GLU A 23 13.75 7.07 -12.03
C GLU A 23 12.85 6.56 -10.91
N PRO A 24 11.60 7.05 -10.78
CA PRO A 24 10.67 6.44 -9.84
C PRO A 24 10.68 4.95 -10.18
N ALA A 25 10.95 4.11 -9.18
CA ALA A 25 10.85 2.67 -9.34
C ALA A 25 9.56 2.41 -10.12
N ASP A 26 9.63 1.61 -11.18
CA ASP A 26 8.48 1.31 -12.04
C ASP A 26 7.47 0.54 -11.18
N ILE A 27 6.66 1.30 -10.43
CA ILE A 27 5.68 0.75 -9.52
C ILE A 27 4.58 0.20 -10.40
N GLY A 28 4.53 -1.12 -10.53
CA GLY A 28 3.56 -1.80 -11.37
C GLY A 28 2.13 -1.34 -11.05
N VAL A 29 1.30 -1.16 -12.06
CA VAL A 29 -0.10 -0.81 -11.89
C VAL A 29 -0.82 -1.99 -11.27
N ILE A 30 -1.40 -1.81 -10.07
CA ILE A 30 -2.15 -2.85 -9.37
C ILE A 30 -3.42 -3.18 -10.17
N GLU A 31 -3.60 -4.45 -10.53
CA GLU A 31 -4.83 -5.00 -11.08
C GLU A 31 -5.76 -5.49 -9.98
N SER A 32 -5.21 -6.19 -9.00
CA SER A 32 -5.92 -6.60 -7.80
C SER A 32 -5.00 -6.61 -6.58
N PHE A 33 -5.58 -6.33 -5.44
CA PHE A 33 -4.92 -6.35 -4.15
C PHE A 33 -5.83 -7.02 -3.13
N PHE A 34 -5.28 -7.88 -2.32
CA PHE A 34 -5.95 -8.46 -1.17
C PHE A 34 -4.98 -8.55 -0.01
N PHE A 35 -5.37 -7.98 1.11
CA PHE A 35 -4.66 -8.13 2.38
C PHE A 35 -5.65 -8.43 3.49
N SER A 36 -5.38 -9.46 4.25
CA SER A 36 -6.15 -9.76 5.46
C SER A 36 -5.23 -10.14 6.60
N TYR A 37 -5.64 -9.79 7.80
CA TYR A 37 -4.99 -10.28 9.00
C TYR A 37 -6.04 -10.60 10.07
N ARG A 38 -5.70 -11.53 10.92
CA ARG A 38 -6.48 -11.95 12.07
C ARG A 38 -5.58 -11.83 13.31
N GLY A 39 -5.99 -11.00 14.27
CA GLY A 39 -5.30 -10.85 15.53
C GLY A 39 -5.56 -11.97 16.53
N GLU A 40 -5.04 -11.84 17.73
CA GLU A 40 -5.17 -12.81 18.82
C GLU A 40 -6.62 -13.11 19.21
N SER A 41 -7.51 -12.13 19.12
CA SER A 41 -8.93 -12.39 19.30
C SER A 41 -9.57 -12.91 18.01
N ALA A 42 -10.28 -14.02 18.09
CA ALA A 42 -10.94 -14.66 16.95
C ALA A 42 -11.89 -13.73 16.19
N ASP A 43 -12.26 -12.61 16.80
CA ASP A 43 -13.25 -11.65 16.28
C ASP A 43 -12.60 -10.46 15.56
N ALA A 44 -11.27 -10.34 15.58
CA ALA A 44 -10.55 -9.24 14.94
C ALA A 44 -9.97 -9.66 13.58
N ILE A 45 -10.82 -9.88 12.60
CA ILE A 45 -10.38 -10.09 11.21
C ILE A 45 -10.62 -8.79 10.45
N CYS A 46 -9.57 -8.27 9.82
CA CYS A 46 -9.68 -7.19 8.85
C CYS A 46 -9.26 -7.71 7.49
N SER A 47 -10.02 -7.37 6.47
CA SER A 47 -9.62 -7.61 5.10
C SER A 47 -9.88 -6.39 4.22
N TYR A 48 -8.94 -6.15 3.32
CA TYR A 48 -8.95 -5.10 2.34
C TYR A 48 -8.76 -5.74 0.97
N GLU A 49 -9.71 -5.53 0.08
CA GLU A 49 -9.64 -6.03 -1.29
C GLU A 49 -9.83 -4.87 -2.25
N ILE A 50 -8.96 -4.78 -3.27
CA ILE A 50 -9.14 -3.85 -4.39
C ILE A 50 -9.22 -4.68 -5.65
N ARG A 51 -10.17 -4.33 -6.52
CA ARG A 51 -10.34 -4.92 -7.84
C ARG A 51 -10.51 -3.85 -8.89
N ARG A 52 -9.79 -4.00 -9.98
CA ARG A 52 -10.00 -3.19 -11.18
C ARG A 52 -11.32 -3.55 -11.84
N THR A 53 -12.02 -2.55 -12.34
CA THR A 53 -13.29 -2.68 -13.07
C THR A 53 -13.24 -1.83 -14.34
N ASP A 54 -14.23 -1.97 -15.20
CA ASP A 54 -14.34 -1.14 -16.41
C ASP A 54 -14.50 0.37 -16.13
N ARG A 55 -14.82 0.73 -14.88
CA ARG A 55 -15.08 2.13 -14.45
C ARG A 55 -14.07 2.68 -13.46
N GLY A 56 -12.97 1.98 -13.22
CA GLY A 56 -11.95 2.33 -12.22
C GLY A 56 -11.72 1.19 -11.24
N TYR A 57 -11.65 1.48 -9.96
CA TYR A 57 -11.37 0.47 -8.94
C TYR A 57 -12.47 0.44 -7.88
N LEU A 58 -12.68 -0.73 -7.29
CA LEU A 58 -13.53 -0.92 -6.13
C LEU A 58 -12.70 -1.45 -4.97
N ALA A 59 -12.80 -0.77 -3.83
CA ALA A 59 -12.31 -1.29 -2.55
C ALA A 59 -13.46 -1.97 -1.80
N ASP A 60 -13.21 -3.16 -1.28
CA ASP A 60 -14.09 -3.92 -0.41
C ASP A 60 -13.38 -4.12 0.92
N ILE A 61 -13.87 -3.46 1.95
CA ILE A 61 -13.27 -3.44 3.28
C ILE A 61 -14.20 -4.19 4.22
N SER A 62 -13.71 -5.26 4.82
CA SER A 62 -14.45 -6.03 5.80
C SER A 62 -13.81 -5.88 7.18
N LEU A 63 -14.58 -5.35 8.11
CA LEU A 63 -14.22 -5.17 9.50
C LEU A 63 -15.10 -6.10 10.32
N LEU A 64 -14.54 -7.16 10.89
CA LEU A 64 -15.32 -8.13 11.66
C LEU A 64 -15.77 -7.59 13.02
N THR A 65 -15.06 -6.61 13.57
CA THR A 65 -15.56 -5.83 14.70
C THR A 65 -16.82 -5.08 14.25
N GLY A 66 -18.01 -5.66 14.55
CA GLY A 66 -19.29 -5.10 14.15
C GLY A 66 -19.89 -5.64 12.84
N ASN A 67 -19.30 -6.67 12.23
CA ASN A 67 -19.79 -7.29 10.98
C ASN A 67 -20.07 -6.25 9.87
N ARG A 68 -19.13 -5.30 9.70
CA ARG A 68 -19.26 -4.20 8.73
C ARG A 68 -18.52 -4.55 7.44
N ARG A 69 -19.20 -4.34 6.33
CA ARG A 69 -18.62 -4.38 4.99
C ARG A 69 -18.86 -3.04 4.31
N ILE A 70 -17.80 -2.46 3.79
CA ILE A 70 -17.78 -1.15 3.15
C ILE A 70 -17.27 -1.33 1.74
N ILE A 71 -18.01 -0.81 0.76
CA ILE A 71 -17.60 -0.83 -0.65
C ILE A 71 -17.45 0.62 -1.09
N LEU A 72 -16.26 0.95 -1.58
CA LEU A 72 -15.91 2.30 -2.07
C LEU A 72 -15.42 2.23 -3.51
N SER A 73 -15.73 3.27 -4.29
CA SER A 73 -15.07 3.49 -5.57
C SER A 73 -13.74 4.20 -5.32
N MET A 74 -12.67 3.72 -5.95
CA MET A 74 -11.35 4.35 -5.87
C MET A 74 -10.92 4.88 -7.23
N THR A 75 -10.17 5.96 -7.18
CA THR A 75 -9.47 6.54 -8.33
C THR A 75 -8.16 5.81 -8.62
N GLY A 76 -7.61 6.00 -9.83
CA GLY A 76 -6.27 5.48 -10.15
C GLY A 76 -5.17 6.11 -9.28
N GLU A 77 -5.34 7.39 -8.88
CA GLU A 77 -4.39 8.09 -8.00
C GLU A 77 -4.34 7.46 -6.60
N GLU A 78 -5.49 7.10 -6.03
CA GLU A 78 -5.55 6.42 -4.74
C GLU A 78 -4.92 5.03 -4.79
N VAL A 79 -5.09 4.29 -5.90
CA VAL A 79 -4.43 2.98 -6.07
C VAL A 79 -2.92 3.15 -6.26
N THR A 80 -2.48 4.20 -6.96
CA THR A 80 -1.05 4.52 -7.09
C THR A 80 -0.45 4.86 -5.72
N ALA A 81 -1.14 5.66 -4.91
CA ALA A 81 -0.70 5.98 -3.55
C ALA A 81 -0.57 4.72 -2.68
N LEU A 82 -1.48 3.74 -2.82
CA LEU A 82 -1.31 2.46 -2.15
C LEU A 82 -0.08 1.70 -2.67
N ALA A 83 0.14 1.67 -3.99
CA ALA A 83 1.32 1.02 -4.56
C ALA A 83 2.63 1.63 -4.05
N GLU A 84 2.69 2.95 -3.90
CA GLU A 84 3.83 3.64 -3.30
C GLU A 84 4.05 3.26 -1.82
N ILE A 85 2.97 3.13 -1.05
CA ILE A 85 3.01 2.68 0.36
C ILE A 85 3.54 1.24 0.46
N LEU A 86 3.10 0.36 -0.44
CA LEU A 86 3.55 -1.03 -0.48
C LEU A 86 5.04 -1.14 -0.85
N GLY A 87 5.52 -0.26 -1.74
CA GLY A 87 6.89 -0.30 -2.22
C GLY A 87 7.24 -1.63 -2.89
N ASP A 88 8.50 -2.05 -2.76
CA ASP A 88 8.96 -3.34 -3.26
C ASP A 88 8.75 -4.45 -2.21
N LEU A 89 7.75 -5.29 -2.44
CA LEU A 89 7.45 -6.48 -1.64
C LEU A 89 7.89 -7.78 -2.32
N SER A 90 8.74 -7.72 -3.34
CA SER A 90 9.19 -8.93 -4.07
C SER A 90 9.83 -9.97 -3.16
N SER A 91 10.51 -9.54 -2.09
CA SER A 91 11.09 -10.43 -1.07
C SER A 91 10.05 -11.22 -0.27
N TRP A 92 8.79 -10.82 -0.32
CA TRP A 92 7.70 -11.54 0.34
C TRP A 92 7.07 -12.60 -0.55
N ASP A 93 7.34 -12.57 -1.85
CA ASP A 93 6.72 -13.53 -2.76
C ASP A 93 7.11 -14.97 -2.43
N GLY A 94 6.09 -15.83 -2.33
CA GLY A 94 6.25 -17.21 -1.90
C GLY A 94 6.42 -17.42 -0.39
N PHE A 95 6.44 -16.36 0.43
CA PHE A 95 6.51 -16.52 1.89
C PHE A 95 5.31 -17.32 2.39
N SER A 96 5.58 -18.43 3.07
CA SER A 96 4.52 -19.32 3.59
C SER A 96 5.03 -20.06 4.82
N GLU A 97 4.92 -19.41 5.98
CA GLU A 97 5.44 -19.94 7.23
C GLU A 97 4.37 -20.01 8.33
N ASP A 98 4.52 -20.98 9.20
CA ASP A 98 3.69 -21.18 10.39
C ASP A 98 4.59 -21.50 11.60
N ASN A 99 4.33 -20.84 12.72
CA ASN A 99 4.97 -21.15 13.99
C ASN A 99 3.97 -21.88 14.91
N PRO A 100 3.94 -23.21 14.90
CA PRO A 100 2.95 -24.01 15.64
C PRO A 100 3.16 -23.96 17.16
N ASN A 101 4.26 -23.40 17.65
CA ASN A 101 4.55 -23.28 19.07
C ASN A 101 3.83 -22.12 19.76
N MET A 102 3.16 -21.26 18.99
CA MET A 102 2.32 -20.19 19.50
C MET A 102 0.85 -20.58 19.34
N LEU A 103 0.13 -20.70 20.44
CA LEU A 103 -1.29 -21.09 20.42
C LEU A 103 -2.21 -19.94 20.05
N ASP A 104 -1.86 -18.73 20.50
CA ASP A 104 -2.59 -17.50 20.23
C ASP A 104 -1.66 -16.54 19.47
N GLY A 105 -2.12 -15.98 18.38
CA GLY A 105 -1.28 -15.09 17.62
C GLY A 105 -1.95 -14.58 16.36
N GLU A 106 -1.16 -13.90 15.55
CA GLU A 106 -1.64 -13.27 14.34
C GLU A 106 -1.38 -14.15 13.11
N SER A 107 -2.35 -14.18 12.21
CA SER A 107 -2.16 -14.73 10.87
C SER A 107 -2.45 -13.66 9.82
N PHE A 108 -1.78 -13.77 8.67
CA PHE A 108 -2.02 -12.85 7.56
C PHE A 108 -2.02 -13.57 6.21
N ARG A 109 -2.61 -12.91 5.22
CA ARG A 109 -2.54 -13.25 3.80
C ARG A 109 -2.42 -11.99 2.97
N LEU A 110 -1.51 -11.99 2.01
CA LEU A 110 -1.32 -10.95 1.01
C LEU A 110 -1.36 -11.57 -0.38
N ASN A 111 -2.12 -10.96 -1.30
CA ASN A 111 -2.03 -11.22 -2.73
C ASN A 111 -2.07 -9.90 -3.47
N ILE A 112 -1.09 -9.65 -4.31
CA ILE A 112 -1.03 -8.51 -5.22
C ILE A 112 -0.87 -9.07 -6.61
N ALA A 113 -1.68 -8.60 -7.56
CA ALA A 113 -1.46 -8.83 -8.98
C ALA A 113 -1.28 -7.48 -9.66
N TYR A 114 -0.26 -7.39 -10.50
CA TYR A 114 0.00 -6.23 -11.34
C TYR A 114 -0.43 -6.50 -12.79
N VAL A 115 -0.73 -5.43 -13.52
CA VAL A 115 -1.23 -5.51 -14.91
C VAL A 115 -0.25 -6.22 -15.86
N ASP A 116 1.03 -6.17 -15.57
CA ASP A 116 2.09 -6.87 -16.33
C ASP A 116 2.15 -8.40 -16.08
N GLY A 117 1.30 -8.92 -15.19
CA GLY A 117 1.22 -10.32 -14.84
C GLY A 117 2.20 -10.74 -13.73
N VAL A 118 2.99 -9.82 -13.20
CA VAL A 118 3.80 -10.06 -11.99
C VAL A 118 2.90 -9.98 -10.77
N GLY A 119 3.27 -10.60 -9.68
CA GLY A 119 2.49 -10.54 -8.45
C GLY A 119 3.29 -10.93 -7.23
N VAL A 120 2.71 -10.72 -6.06
CA VAL A 120 3.27 -11.12 -4.77
C VAL A 120 2.22 -11.90 -4.00
N THR A 121 2.58 -13.07 -3.52
CA THR A 121 1.73 -13.90 -2.68
C THR A 121 2.48 -14.28 -1.41
N ALA A 122 1.92 -13.89 -0.27
CA ALA A 122 2.50 -14.21 1.04
C ALA A 122 1.42 -14.59 2.05
N ARG A 123 1.78 -15.47 2.96
CA ARG A 123 0.95 -15.84 4.09
C ARG A 123 1.82 -16.26 5.27
N GLY A 124 1.32 -16.04 6.47
CA GLY A 124 1.97 -16.51 7.67
C GLY A 124 1.00 -16.69 8.82
N SER A 125 1.37 -17.55 9.75
CA SER A 125 0.68 -17.76 11.02
C SER A 125 1.74 -17.75 12.11
N ASN A 126 1.73 -16.72 12.95
CA ASN A 126 2.77 -16.49 13.95
C ASN A 126 4.20 -16.44 13.40
N ALA A 127 4.33 -16.23 12.11
CA ALA A 127 5.58 -16.07 11.38
C ALA A 127 5.37 -14.98 10.32
N PHE A 128 6.32 -14.04 10.22
CA PHE A 128 6.14 -12.83 9.44
C PHE A 128 7.41 -12.50 8.66
N PRO A 129 7.30 -12.03 7.40
CA PRO A 129 8.44 -11.55 6.65
C PRO A 129 8.98 -10.24 7.25
N GLU A 130 10.20 -9.90 6.90
CA GLU A 130 10.83 -8.65 7.36
C GLU A 130 9.97 -7.44 6.99
N GLY A 131 9.80 -6.52 7.93
CA GLY A 131 9.02 -5.30 7.72
C GLY A 131 7.49 -5.47 7.81
N TYR A 132 6.98 -6.66 8.06
CA TYR A 132 5.55 -6.97 8.07
C TYR A 132 4.70 -5.97 8.88
N PHE A 133 5.06 -5.70 10.12
CA PHE A 133 4.26 -4.82 10.99
C PHE A 133 4.20 -3.37 10.49
N LYS A 134 5.27 -2.90 9.84
CA LYS A 134 5.29 -1.58 9.21
C LYS A 134 4.33 -1.53 8.02
N VAL A 135 4.39 -2.53 7.14
CA VAL A 135 3.52 -2.62 5.95
C VAL A 135 2.06 -2.78 6.37
N LYS A 136 1.76 -3.67 7.33
CA LYS A 136 0.42 -3.84 7.89
C LYS A 136 -0.16 -2.51 8.41
N SER A 137 0.63 -1.78 9.22
CA SER A 137 0.18 -0.48 9.75
C SER A 137 -0.08 0.52 8.62
N ALA A 138 0.80 0.60 7.63
CA ALA A 138 0.65 1.52 6.51
C ALA A 138 -0.58 1.21 5.65
N ILE A 139 -0.87 -0.08 5.38
CA ILE A 139 -2.08 -0.51 4.69
C ILE A 139 -3.32 -0.11 5.50
N ARG A 140 -3.34 -0.42 6.79
CA ARG A 140 -4.44 -0.07 7.67
C ARG A 140 -4.70 1.44 7.65
N ASP A 141 -3.68 2.24 7.87
CA ASP A 141 -3.79 3.69 7.94
C ASP A 141 -4.26 4.29 6.60
N PHE A 142 -3.82 3.71 5.47
CA PHE A 142 -4.31 4.09 4.14
C PHE A 142 -5.84 3.89 4.02
N PHE A 143 -6.34 2.72 4.36
CA PHE A 143 -7.78 2.44 4.24
C PHE A 143 -8.62 3.21 5.26
N PHE A 144 -8.09 3.52 6.44
CA PHE A 144 -8.76 4.41 7.39
C PHE A 144 -8.87 5.83 6.87
N ASN A 145 -7.79 6.38 6.33
CA ASN A 145 -7.81 7.70 5.71
C ASN A 145 -8.77 7.74 4.51
N LEU A 146 -8.82 6.68 3.72
CA LEU A 146 -9.76 6.56 2.61
C LEU A 146 -11.21 6.58 3.12
N MET A 147 -11.55 5.80 4.14
CA MET A 147 -12.89 5.79 4.73
C MET A 147 -13.28 7.16 5.30
N ASP A 148 -12.35 7.84 6.00
CA ASP A 148 -12.57 9.17 6.56
C ASP A 148 -12.88 10.21 5.47
N GLN A 149 -12.18 10.18 4.35
CA GLN A 149 -12.45 11.04 3.18
C GLN A 149 -13.87 10.87 2.64
N TYR A 150 -14.44 9.68 2.76
CA TYR A 150 -15.82 9.39 2.37
C TYR A 150 -16.82 9.59 3.52
N GLY A 151 -16.41 10.16 4.66
CA GLY A 151 -17.26 10.40 5.81
C GLY A 151 -17.75 9.13 6.51
N ILE A 152 -16.99 8.04 6.39
CA ILE A 152 -17.30 6.76 7.01
C ILE A 152 -16.45 6.60 8.25
N ASP A 153 -17.09 6.57 9.43
CA ASP A 153 -16.40 6.31 10.69
C ASP A 153 -15.78 4.91 10.66
N GLY A 154 -14.45 4.87 10.53
CA GLY A 154 -13.66 3.67 10.67
C GLY A 154 -13.41 3.38 12.15
N TYR A 155 -14.03 2.35 12.71
CA TYR A 155 -13.52 1.81 13.97
C TYR A 155 -12.30 0.95 13.66
N ALA A 156 -11.19 1.25 14.35
CA ALA A 156 -9.96 0.51 14.19
C ALA A 156 -10.16 -0.99 14.47
N CYS A 157 -9.51 -1.80 13.65
CA CYS A 157 -9.18 -3.17 14.03
C CYS A 157 -7.96 -3.09 14.95
N ASP A 158 -8.18 -2.89 16.25
CA ASP A 158 -7.14 -2.93 17.29
C ASP A 158 -6.87 -4.37 17.73
#